data_afa531d0417688519e0d1a483c2f2a82
#
_entry.id   afa531d0417688519e0d1a483c2f2a82
#
_cell.length_a   1.000
_cell.length_b   1.000
_cell.length_c   1.000
_cell.angle_alpha   90.00
_cell.angle_beta   90.00
_cell.angle_gamma   90.00
#
_symmetry.space_group_name_H-M   'P 1'
#
loop_
_entity.id
_entity.type
_entity.pdbx_description
1 polymer ?
#
loop_
_entity_poly.entity_id
_entity_poly.type
_entity_poly.pdbx_seq_one_letter_code
_entity_poly.pdbx_strand_id
1 'polypeptide(L)'
;MIVVSDTSPINYLLAIGQIEILPKLFGNIVIPASVMAELKSDDAPKVNLRWLEKLPTGFEVRSAKQLDSALNLDASEREAICLAEERHAAAVLIDERKGRAIARQRGLTVVGTIGDWRKPPRCTCSTWKLL
;
A
#
# COMPACT_ATOMS: atom_id res chain seq x y z
N MET A 1 12.89 2.14 5.62
CA MET A 1 11.78 2.97 5.10
C MET A 1 10.51 2.14 5.15
N ILE A 2 9.42 2.71 5.63
CA ILE A 2 8.13 2.04 5.71
C ILE A 2 7.17 2.67 4.70
N VAL A 3 6.51 1.83 3.92
CA VAL A 3 5.48 2.27 2.97
C VAL A 3 4.22 1.46 3.24
N VAL A 4 3.10 2.14 3.40
CA VAL A 4 1.80 1.49 3.62
C VAL A 4 1.08 1.36 2.28
N SER A 5 0.50 0.21 2.01
CA SER A 5 -0.19 -0.04 0.74
C SER A 5 -1.66 -0.33 0.94
N ASP A 6 -2.49 0.28 0.10
CA ASP A 6 -3.91 -0.05 -0.04
C ASP A 6 -4.07 -1.33 -0.89
N THR A 7 -5.30 -1.77 -1.07
CA THR A 7 -5.64 -3.03 -1.71
C THR A 7 -5.27 -3.07 -3.20
N SER A 8 -5.64 -2.03 -3.95
CA SER A 8 -5.53 -2.04 -5.41
C SER A 8 -4.12 -2.24 -5.96
N PRO A 9 -3.09 -1.56 -5.41
CA PRO A 9 -1.73 -1.79 -5.89
C PRO A 9 -1.28 -3.23 -5.70
N ILE A 10 -1.62 -3.84 -4.56
CA ILE A 10 -1.26 -5.23 -4.28
C ILE A 10 -1.98 -6.17 -5.24
N ASN A 11 -3.29 -5.99 -5.42
CA ASN A 11 -4.06 -6.81 -6.34
C ASN A 11 -3.49 -6.75 -7.75
N TYR A 12 -3.18 -5.57 -8.23
CA TYR A 12 -2.63 -5.40 -9.56
C TYR A 12 -1.31 -6.14 -9.73
N LEU A 13 -0.40 -5.97 -8.78
CA LEU A 13 0.92 -6.60 -8.86
C LEU A 13 0.87 -8.11 -8.71
N LEU A 14 -0.05 -8.62 -7.88
CA LEU A 14 -0.26 -10.06 -7.78
C LEU A 14 -0.78 -10.61 -9.10
N ALA A 15 -1.70 -9.90 -9.76
CA ALA A 15 -2.28 -10.32 -11.03
C ALA A 15 -1.24 -10.44 -12.14
N ILE A 16 -0.25 -9.55 -12.16
CA ILE A 16 0.80 -9.58 -13.18
C ILE A 16 2.07 -10.32 -12.73
N GLY A 17 2.05 -10.90 -11.53
CA GLY A 17 3.19 -11.66 -11.00
C GLY A 17 4.40 -10.81 -10.64
N GLN A 18 4.20 -9.56 -10.27
CA GLN A 18 5.29 -8.62 -9.99
C GLN A 18 5.25 -8.03 -8.58
N ILE A 19 4.61 -8.74 -7.65
CA ILE A 19 4.44 -8.23 -6.28
C ILE A 19 5.78 -7.94 -5.58
N GLU A 20 6.83 -8.67 -5.92
CA GLU A 20 8.14 -8.54 -5.31
C GLU A 20 8.82 -7.21 -5.61
N ILE A 21 8.29 -6.47 -6.58
CA ILE A 21 8.82 -5.16 -6.93
C ILE A 21 8.65 -4.15 -5.78
N LEU A 22 7.61 -4.32 -4.98
CA LEU A 22 7.32 -3.40 -3.88
C LEU A 22 8.44 -3.32 -2.85
N PRO A 23 8.89 -4.43 -2.25
CA PRO A 23 10.01 -4.32 -1.30
C PRO A 23 11.31 -3.90 -1.96
N LYS A 24 11.51 -4.22 -3.23
CA LYS A 24 12.71 -3.79 -3.96
C LYS A 24 12.75 -2.28 -4.16
N LEU A 25 11.59 -1.65 -4.40
CA LEU A 25 11.51 -0.22 -4.61
C LEU A 25 11.40 0.58 -3.31
N PHE A 26 10.62 0.07 -2.37
CA PHE A 26 10.20 0.85 -1.21
C PHE A 26 10.70 0.33 0.14
N GLY A 27 11.34 -0.80 0.16
CA GLY A 27 11.85 -1.39 1.40
C GLY A 27 10.79 -2.21 2.11
N ASN A 28 10.33 -1.77 3.27
CA ASN A 28 9.33 -2.48 4.05
C ASN A 28 7.92 -2.04 3.68
N ILE A 29 7.09 -3.01 3.30
CA ILE A 29 5.71 -2.77 2.92
C ILE A 29 4.81 -3.21 4.06
N VAL A 30 4.01 -2.28 4.57
CA VAL A 30 3.04 -2.56 5.62
C VAL A 30 1.65 -2.67 5.00
N ILE A 31 0.98 -3.76 5.28
CA ILE A 31 -0.38 -4.03 4.78
C ILE A 31 -1.35 -3.84 5.95
N PRO A 32 -2.28 -2.88 5.86
CA PRO A 32 -3.29 -2.73 6.89
C PRO A 32 -4.16 -3.98 7.03
N ALA A 33 -4.65 -4.24 8.23
CA ALA A 33 -5.50 -5.42 8.47
C ALA A 33 -6.76 -5.40 7.61
N SER A 34 -7.36 -4.23 7.37
CA SER A 34 -8.53 -4.10 6.49
C SER A 34 -8.20 -4.45 5.05
N VAL A 35 -7.01 -4.09 4.60
CA VAL A 35 -6.53 -4.45 3.25
C VAL A 35 -6.34 -5.97 3.17
N MET A 36 -5.74 -6.56 4.18
CA MET A 36 -5.57 -8.02 4.22
C MET A 36 -6.91 -8.74 4.15
N ALA A 37 -7.91 -8.27 4.91
CA ALA A 37 -9.25 -8.85 4.88
C ALA A 37 -9.88 -8.76 3.49
N GLU A 38 -9.70 -7.63 2.82
CA GLU A 38 -10.21 -7.43 1.47
C GLU A 38 -9.52 -8.33 0.45
N LEU A 39 -8.20 -8.51 0.60
CA LEU A 39 -7.43 -9.40 -0.27
C LEU A 39 -7.82 -10.87 -0.09
N LYS A 40 -8.32 -11.23 1.08
CA LYS A 40 -8.79 -12.60 1.39
C LYS A 40 -10.26 -12.81 1.11
N SER A 41 -10.95 -11.86 0.52
CA SER A 41 -12.38 -11.96 0.25
C SER A 41 -12.69 -13.18 -0.62
N ASP A 42 -13.95 -13.64 -0.58
CA ASP A 42 -14.40 -14.81 -1.34
C ASP A 42 -14.21 -14.65 -2.85
N ASP A 43 -14.20 -13.41 -3.31
CA ASP A 43 -14.02 -13.10 -4.73
C ASP A 43 -12.54 -13.03 -5.13
N ALA A 44 -11.61 -13.20 -4.18
CA ALA A 44 -10.19 -13.09 -4.47
C ALA A 44 -9.69 -14.26 -5.32
N PRO A 45 -8.80 -14.01 -6.29
CA PRO A 45 -8.17 -15.08 -7.05
C PRO A 45 -7.37 -16.02 -6.14
N LYS A 46 -7.32 -17.31 -6.48
CA LYS A 46 -6.60 -18.30 -5.68
C LYS A 46 -5.11 -17.97 -5.54
N VAL A 47 -4.51 -17.35 -6.54
CA VAL A 47 -3.10 -16.96 -6.48
C VAL A 47 -2.85 -15.96 -5.37
N ASN A 48 -3.81 -15.06 -5.12
CA ASN A 48 -3.72 -14.09 -4.03
C ASN A 48 -3.76 -14.81 -2.68
N LEU A 49 -4.66 -15.79 -2.55
CA LEU A 49 -4.80 -16.53 -1.29
C LEU A 49 -3.54 -17.30 -0.93
N ARG A 50 -2.88 -17.91 -1.91
CA ARG A 50 -1.61 -18.61 -1.67
C ARG A 50 -0.52 -17.66 -1.20
N TRP A 51 -0.42 -16.50 -1.83
CA TRP A 51 0.56 -15.50 -1.45
C TRP A 51 0.32 -14.97 -0.03
N LEU A 52 -0.97 -14.76 0.32
CA LEU A 52 -1.35 -14.25 1.64
C LEU A 52 -1.10 -15.23 2.78
N GLU A 53 -1.11 -16.53 2.49
CA GLU A 53 -0.84 -17.56 3.50
C GLU A 53 0.60 -17.50 4.00
N LYS A 54 1.52 -17.10 3.14
CA LYS A 54 2.94 -17.04 3.49
C LYS A 54 3.56 -15.80 2.86
N LEU A 55 3.46 -14.68 3.57
CA LEU A 55 4.01 -13.42 3.10
C LEU A 55 5.54 -13.49 3.00
N PRO A 56 6.12 -13.04 1.89
CA PRO A 56 7.57 -12.98 1.75
C PRO A 56 8.18 -11.93 2.69
N THR A 57 9.49 -12.01 2.86
CA THR A 57 10.25 -10.99 3.56
C THR A 57 10.03 -9.63 2.90
N GLY A 58 9.84 -8.59 3.70
CA GLY A 58 9.57 -7.25 3.20
C GLY A 58 8.11 -6.83 3.31
N PHE A 59 7.24 -7.77 3.66
CA PHE A 59 5.81 -7.51 3.86
C PHE A 59 5.43 -7.77 5.32
N GLU A 60 4.59 -6.90 5.87
CA GLU A 60 4.16 -6.98 7.26
C GLU A 60 2.69 -6.55 7.35
N VAL A 61 1.90 -7.24 8.16
CA VAL A 61 0.49 -6.86 8.40
C VAL A 61 0.40 -6.15 9.74
N ARG A 62 -0.25 -4.99 9.75
CA ARG A 62 -0.47 -4.21 10.97
C ARG A 62 -1.87 -3.61 10.97
N SER A 63 -2.39 -3.38 12.16
CA SER A 63 -3.65 -2.67 12.34
C SER A 63 -3.37 -1.25 12.83
N ALA A 64 -4.19 -0.29 12.39
CA ALA A 64 -4.14 1.05 12.95
C ALA A 64 -4.70 1.01 14.37
N LYS A 65 -4.07 1.74 15.29
CA LYS A 65 -4.54 1.81 16.67
C LYS A 65 -5.84 2.59 16.78
N GLN A 66 -5.97 3.64 15.99
CA GLN A 66 -7.17 4.47 15.95
C GLN A 66 -7.52 4.78 14.51
N LEU A 67 -8.81 4.69 14.20
CA LEU A 67 -9.33 5.05 12.90
C LEU A 67 -10.06 6.39 13.02
N ASP A 68 -9.77 7.29 12.09
CA ASP A 68 -10.46 8.58 12.02
C ASP A 68 -11.77 8.40 11.26
N SER A 69 -12.87 8.31 11.99
CA SER A 69 -14.19 8.11 11.41
C SER A 69 -14.68 9.31 10.58
N ALA A 70 -14.02 10.44 10.70
CA ALA A 70 -14.34 11.62 9.89
C ALA A 70 -13.84 11.48 8.45
N LEU A 71 -12.92 10.53 8.17
CA LEU A 71 -12.46 10.29 6.82
C LEU A 71 -13.56 9.57 6.03
N ASN A 72 -14.06 10.23 5.01
CA ASN A 72 -15.11 9.67 4.16
C ASN A 72 -14.50 8.80 3.07
N LEU A 73 -13.95 7.66 3.49
CA LEU A 73 -13.29 6.69 2.64
C LEU A 73 -13.75 5.30 3.03
N ASP A 74 -13.50 4.31 2.18
CA ASP A 74 -13.78 2.94 2.56
C ASP A 74 -12.80 2.48 3.67
N ALA A 75 -13.08 1.31 4.26
CA ALA A 75 -12.33 0.84 5.42
C ALA A 75 -10.84 0.66 5.12
N SER A 76 -10.50 0.13 3.96
CA SER A 76 -9.11 -0.13 3.57
C SER A 76 -8.31 1.15 3.43
N GLU A 77 -8.86 2.12 2.72
CA GLU A 77 -8.19 3.40 2.50
C GLU A 77 -8.05 4.18 3.80
N ARG A 78 -9.09 4.18 4.61
CA ARG A 78 -9.07 4.84 5.91
C ARG A 78 -7.97 4.29 6.79
N GLU A 79 -7.89 2.98 6.91
CA GLU A 79 -6.87 2.35 7.73
C GLU A 79 -5.47 2.58 7.16
N ALA A 80 -5.32 2.55 5.85
CA ALA A 80 -4.02 2.82 5.21
C ALA A 80 -3.51 4.22 5.57
N ILE A 81 -4.36 5.22 5.52
CA ILE A 81 -3.99 6.59 5.86
C ILE A 81 -3.66 6.72 7.34
N CYS A 82 -4.52 6.19 8.21
CA CYS A 82 -4.30 6.26 9.65
C CYS A 82 -3.02 5.53 10.06
N LEU A 83 -2.78 4.37 9.50
CA LEU A 83 -1.59 3.59 9.79
C LEU A 83 -0.32 4.29 9.29
N ALA A 84 -0.39 4.92 8.12
CA ALA A 84 0.73 5.69 7.58
C ALA A 84 1.09 6.85 8.51
N GLU A 85 0.10 7.52 9.06
CA GLU A 85 0.34 8.59 10.03
C GLU A 85 0.96 8.07 11.32
N GLU A 86 0.42 6.98 11.87
CA GLU A 86 0.91 6.39 13.12
C GLU A 86 2.36 5.92 13.01
N ARG A 87 2.71 5.36 11.86
CA ARG A 87 4.03 4.77 11.63
C ARG A 87 5.02 5.75 11.03
N HIS A 88 4.61 6.97 10.77
CA HIS A 88 5.44 7.96 10.08
C HIS A 88 5.99 7.39 8.77
N ALA A 89 5.11 6.78 7.99
CA ALA A 89 5.49 6.12 6.76
C ALA A 89 6.09 7.10 5.75
N ALA A 90 7.07 6.63 4.99
CA ALA A 90 7.69 7.44 3.94
C ALA A 90 6.73 7.73 2.80
N ALA A 91 5.78 6.81 2.56
CA ALA A 91 4.77 6.98 1.52
C ALA A 91 3.58 6.05 1.77
N VAL A 92 2.49 6.34 1.10
CA VAL A 92 1.32 5.47 1.07
C VAL A 92 0.95 5.22 -0.39
N LEU A 93 0.69 3.95 -0.72
CA LEU A 93 0.31 3.54 -2.07
C LEU A 93 -1.20 3.48 -2.15
N ILE A 94 -1.80 4.46 -2.80
CA ILE A 94 -3.25 4.56 -2.98
C ILE A 94 -3.52 4.89 -4.44
N ASP A 95 -4.33 4.08 -5.09
CA ASP A 95 -4.64 4.27 -6.51
C ASP A 95 -5.85 5.19 -6.73
N GLU A 96 -6.76 5.27 -5.77
CA GLU A 96 -7.98 6.03 -5.92
C GLU A 96 -7.80 7.52 -5.67
N ARG A 97 -8.37 8.34 -6.56
CA ARG A 97 -8.18 9.80 -6.53
C ARG A 97 -8.59 10.44 -5.20
N LYS A 98 -9.75 10.06 -4.68
CA LYS A 98 -10.25 10.63 -3.43
C LYS A 98 -9.33 10.32 -2.26
N GLY A 99 -8.89 9.08 -2.15
CA GLY A 99 -7.96 8.67 -1.10
C GLY A 99 -6.64 9.39 -1.22
N ARG A 100 -6.11 9.55 -2.43
CA ARG A 100 -4.87 10.29 -2.66
C ARG A 100 -4.98 11.76 -2.22
N ALA A 101 -6.10 12.40 -2.55
CA ALA A 101 -6.31 13.79 -2.19
C ALA A 101 -6.32 13.98 -0.67
N ILE A 102 -7.04 13.11 0.03
CA ILE A 102 -7.13 13.16 1.50
C ILE A 102 -5.78 12.89 2.14
N ALA A 103 -5.05 11.90 1.65
CA ALA A 103 -3.72 11.58 2.17
C ALA A 103 -2.76 12.78 2.01
N ARG A 104 -2.80 13.44 0.86
CA ARG A 104 -1.98 14.65 0.64
C ARG A 104 -2.35 15.78 1.57
N GLN A 105 -3.63 15.98 1.82
CA GLN A 105 -4.10 17.01 2.77
C GLN A 105 -3.59 16.75 4.18
N ARG A 106 -3.39 15.48 4.52
CA ARG A 106 -2.87 15.10 5.84
C ARG A 106 -1.34 15.05 5.88
N GLY A 107 -0.68 15.55 4.85
CA GLY A 107 0.77 15.67 4.83
C GLY A 107 1.51 14.40 4.45
N LEU A 108 0.81 13.38 3.93
CA LEU A 108 1.43 12.13 3.53
C LEU A 108 1.95 12.23 2.09
N THR A 109 3.06 11.55 1.83
CA THR A 109 3.55 11.36 0.47
C THR A 109 2.75 10.23 -0.17
N VAL A 110 2.17 10.50 -1.34
CA VAL A 110 1.28 9.54 -2.01
C VAL A 110 1.93 9.06 -3.30
N VAL A 111 1.89 7.73 -3.49
CA VAL A 111 2.24 7.11 -4.77
C VAL A 111 0.96 6.48 -5.30
N GLY A 112 0.54 6.87 -6.48
CA GLY A 112 -0.73 6.46 -7.07
C GLY A 112 -0.63 5.25 -7.97
N THR A 113 -0.88 5.46 -9.26
CA THR A 113 -0.87 4.38 -10.25
C THR A 113 0.54 3.87 -10.50
N ILE A 114 0.64 2.73 -11.15
CA ILE A 114 1.93 2.12 -11.48
C ILE A 114 2.83 3.05 -12.28
N GLY A 115 2.25 3.98 -13.06
CA GLY A 115 3.02 4.98 -13.79
C GLY A 115 3.80 5.91 -12.88
N ASP A 116 3.25 6.21 -11.71
CA ASP A 116 3.89 7.06 -10.72
C ASP A 116 5.06 6.37 -10.02
N TRP A 117 5.12 5.06 -10.06
CA TRP A 117 6.19 4.29 -9.45
C TRP A 117 7.51 4.46 -10.17
N ARG A 118 7.49 5.01 -11.37
CA ARG A 118 8.70 5.35 -12.12
C ARG A 118 9.37 6.59 -11.54
N LYS A 119 8.66 7.33 -10.68
CA LYS A 119 9.16 8.53 -10.03
C LYS A 119 9.10 8.30 -8.53
N PRO A 120 10.18 7.84 -7.91
CA PRO A 120 10.17 7.60 -6.46
C PRO A 120 9.92 8.91 -5.71
N PRO A 121 9.13 8.87 -4.64
CA PRO A 121 8.80 10.07 -3.88
C PRO A 121 10.06 10.67 -3.27
N ARG A 122 10.41 11.87 -3.70
CA ARG A 122 11.54 12.64 -3.17
C ARG A 122 12.86 11.90 -3.14
N CYS A 123 12.96 10.85 -3.89
CA CYS A 123 14.15 10.03 -3.89
C CYS A 123 14.88 10.22 -5.21
N THR A 124 16.18 10.47 -5.13
CA THR A 124 17.05 10.49 -6.30
C THR A 124 17.69 9.12 -6.50
N CYS A 125 17.23 8.14 -5.74
CA CYS A 125 17.75 6.80 -5.81
C CYS A 125 17.59 6.22 -7.20
N SER A 126 18.67 5.70 -7.76
CA SER A 126 18.66 5.14 -9.11
C SER A 126 17.96 3.79 -9.20
N THR A 127 17.55 3.23 -8.07
CA THR A 127 16.93 1.89 -8.01
C THR A 127 15.69 1.78 -8.89
N TRP A 128 14.88 2.82 -8.95
CA TRP A 128 13.66 2.81 -9.74
C TRP A 128 13.92 2.76 -11.24
N LYS A 129 15.11 3.15 -11.67
CA LYS A 129 15.49 3.10 -13.08
C LYS A 129 15.68 1.67 -13.59
N LEU A 130 15.77 0.72 -12.66
CA LEU A 130 15.93 -0.68 -13.02
C LEU A 130 14.62 -1.32 -13.47
N LEU A 131 13.52 -0.57 -13.38
CA LEU A 131 12.23 -1.00 -13.86
C LEU A 131 12.03 -0.52 -15.28
#